data_4a401a6ccd52bcc09114dcb17938b8ff
#
_entry.id   4a401a6ccd52bcc09114dcb17938b8ff
#
_cell.length_a   1.000
_cell.length_b   1.000
_cell.length_c   1.000
_cell.angle_alpha   90.00
_cell.angle_beta   90.00
_cell.angle_gamma   90.00
#
_symmetry.space_group_name_H-M   'P 1'
#
loop_
_entity.id
_entity.type
_entity.pdbx_description
1 polymer ?
#
loop_
_entity_poly.entity_id
_entity_poly.type
_entity_poly.pdbx_seq_one_letter_code
_entity_poly.pdbx_strand_id
1 'polypeptide(L)' 'IFRVKLGTFGEYDTPATLFDESDLITIPINEAKTTYLAGIFYNLEDAIKYQKQMLRKGYKKAIIIAYKNGEELEF' A
#
# COMPACT_ATOMS: atom_id res chain seq x y z
N ILE A 1 -7.45 7.84 8.88
CA ILE A 1 -6.34 6.88 8.95
C ILE A 1 -5.47 6.96 7.70
N PHE A 2 -4.28 6.42 7.82
CA PHE A 2 -3.34 6.37 6.70
C PHE A 2 -3.02 4.91 6.38
N ARG A 3 -2.85 4.64 5.09
CA ARG A 3 -2.36 3.36 4.61
C ARG A 3 -1.23 3.61 3.61
N VAL A 4 -0.41 2.62 3.35
CA VAL A 4 0.64 2.72 2.35
C VAL A 4 0.26 1.87 1.15
N LYS A 5 0.11 2.50 -0.01
CA LYS A 5 -0.15 1.82 -1.27
C LYS A 5 1.17 1.31 -1.81
N LEU A 6 1.29 0.00 -1.90
CA LEU A 6 2.54 -0.66 -2.32
C LEU A 6 2.70 -0.69 -3.84
N GLY A 7 1.60 -0.73 -4.56
CA GLY A 7 1.60 -0.73 -6.01
C GLY A 7 0.42 -1.50 -6.58
N THR A 8 0.38 -1.55 -7.90
CA THR A 8 -0.62 -2.32 -8.65
C THR A 8 0.13 -3.40 -9.44
N PHE A 9 -0.24 -4.65 -9.22
CA PHE A 9 0.49 -5.77 -9.79
C PHE A 9 -0.46 -6.75 -10.49
N GLY A 10 0.04 -7.37 -11.54
CA GLY A 10 -0.65 -8.46 -12.23
C GLY A 10 -0.26 -9.82 -11.67
N GLU A 11 -0.80 -10.87 -12.25
CA GLU A 11 -0.59 -12.25 -11.80
C GLU A 11 0.89 -12.66 -11.81
N TYR A 12 1.65 -12.18 -12.79
CA TYR A 12 3.04 -12.62 -12.99
C TYR A 12 4.08 -11.69 -12.39
N ASP A 13 3.70 -10.48 -11.99
CA ASP A 13 4.64 -9.51 -11.44
C ASP A 13 4.38 -9.15 -9.98
N THR A 14 3.50 -9.89 -9.32
CA THR A 14 3.23 -9.69 -7.90
C THR A 14 4.41 -10.20 -7.07
N PRO A 15 5.04 -9.33 -6.25
CA PRO A 15 6.14 -9.77 -5.39
C PRO A 15 5.69 -10.83 -4.38
N ALA A 16 6.48 -11.89 -4.21
CA ALA A 16 6.16 -12.97 -3.28
C ALA A 16 6.08 -12.48 -1.83
N THR A 17 6.89 -11.49 -1.48
CA THR A 17 6.95 -10.93 -0.12
C THR A 17 5.76 -10.04 0.23
N LEU A 18 4.93 -9.70 -0.76
CA LEU A 18 3.79 -8.79 -0.57
C LEU A 18 2.83 -9.30 0.50
N PHE A 19 2.58 -10.60 0.52
CA PHE A 19 1.63 -11.21 1.43
C PHE A 19 2.14 -11.33 2.88
N ASP A 20 3.41 -10.97 3.12
CA ASP A 20 3.98 -10.92 4.47
C ASP A 20 3.74 -9.56 5.15
N GLU A 21 3.19 -8.58 4.43
CA GLU A 21 2.97 -7.25 4.99
C GLU A 21 1.73 -7.22 5.89
N SER A 22 1.77 -6.36 6.92
CA SER A 22 0.70 -6.25 7.91
C SER A 22 -0.53 -5.54 7.35
N ASP A 23 -1.71 -6.01 7.76
CA ASP A 23 -2.98 -5.36 7.42
C ASP A 23 -3.14 -5.12 5.92
N LEU A 24 -2.74 -6.12 5.14
CA LEU A 24 -2.81 -6.04 3.68
C LEU A 24 -4.25 -6.05 3.21
N ILE A 25 -4.60 -5.10 2.34
CA ILE A 25 -5.87 -5.12 1.63
C ILE A 25 -5.62 -5.07 0.13
N THR A 26 -6.56 -5.62 -0.61
CA THR A 26 -6.47 -5.71 -2.06
C THR A 26 -7.66 -5.02 -2.69
N ILE A 27 -7.40 -4.24 -3.74
CA ILE A 27 -8.43 -3.55 -4.51
C ILE A 27 -8.27 -3.96 -5.96
N PRO A 28 -9.10 -4.88 -6.47
CA PRO A 28 -9.05 -5.27 -7.88
C PRO A 28 -9.35 -4.08 -8.78
N ILE A 29 -8.48 -3.83 -9.75
CA ILE A 29 -8.68 -2.78 -10.74
C ILE A 29 -9.40 -3.35 -11.96
N ASN A 30 -8.96 -4.54 -12.39
CA ASN A 30 -9.59 -5.28 -13.48
C ASN A 30 -9.22 -6.76 -13.31
N GLU A 31 -9.55 -7.60 -14.27
CA GLU A 31 -9.25 -9.03 -14.21
C GLU A 31 -7.76 -9.35 -14.18
N ALA A 32 -6.94 -8.42 -14.68
CA ALA A 32 -5.50 -8.64 -14.81
C ALA A 32 -4.67 -8.02 -13.69
N LYS A 33 -5.20 -7.00 -12.98
CA LYS A 33 -4.40 -6.24 -12.02
C LYS A 33 -5.14 -5.94 -10.72
N THR A 34 -4.38 -5.91 -9.63
CA THR A 34 -4.87 -5.60 -8.28
C THR A 34 -3.93 -4.61 -7.62
N THR A 35 -4.52 -3.62 -6.95
CA THR A 35 -3.78 -2.66 -6.12
C THR A 35 -3.70 -3.20 -4.69
N TYR A 36 -2.52 -3.09 -4.10
CA TYR A 36 -2.26 -3.57 -2.74
C TYR A 36 -1.91 -2.42 -1.82
N LEU A 37 -2.60 -2.35 -0.67
CA LEU A 37 -2.32 -1.40 0.38
C LEU A 37 -2.01 -2.15 1.66
N ALA A 38 -1.11 -1.61 2.48
CA ALA A 38 -0.69 -2.25 3.71
C ALA A 38 -0.64 -1.26 4.87
N GLY A 39 -0.72 -1.79 6.07
CA GLY A 39 -0.67 -1.04 7.30
C GLY A 39 -1.93 -0.25 7.59
N ILE A 40 -2.14 0.05 8.87
CA ILE A 40 -3.19 0.95 9.33
C ILE A 40 -2.51 1.90 10.32
N PHE A 41 -2.49 3.18 9.99
CA PHE A 41 -1.80 4.18 10.80
C PHE A 41 -2.73 5.33 11.15
N TYR A 42 -2.68 5.77 12.39
CA TYR A 42 -3.53 6.84 12.89
C TYR A 42 -2.83 8.19 12.90
N ASN A 43 -1.52 8.21 12.65
CA ASN A 43 -0.75 9.44 12.48
C ASN A 43 0.19 9.32 11.29
N LEU A 44 0.55 10.48 10.74
CA LEU A 44 1.35 10.53 9.53
C LEU A 44 2.79 10.03 9.75
N GLU A 45 3.36 10.27 10.94
CA GLU A 45 4.74 9.87 11.24
C GLU A 45 4.93 8.36 11.10
N ASP A 46 3.99 7.57 11.63
CA ASP A 46 4.08 6.12 11.54
C ASP A 46 3.91 5.63 10.11
N ALA A 47 3.02 6.28 9.35
CA ALA A 47 2.84 5.97 7.95
C ALA A 47 4.11 6.25 7.14
N ILE A 48 4.78 7.36 7.43
CA ILE A 48 6.04 7.72 6.76
C ILE A 48 7.14 6.68 7.08
N LYS A 49 7.24 6.25 8.32
CA LYS A 49 8.20 5.21 8.70
C LYS A 49 7.97 3.92 7.93
N TYR A 50 6.71 3.52 7.83
CA TYR A 50 6.35 2.31 7.10
C TYR A 50 6.63 2.46 5.61
N GLN A 51 6.29 3.62 5.02
CA GLN A 51 6.58 3.92 3.62
C GLN A 51 8.07 3.78 3.33
N LYS A 52 8.92 4.32 4.20
CA LYS A 52 10.38 4.22 4.04
C LYS A 52 10.85 2.77 4.09
N GLN A 53 10.27 1.95 4.96
CA GLN A 53 10.59 0.52 5.01
C GLN A 53 10.20 -0.16 3.70
N MET A 54 9.03 0.17 3.15
CA MET A 54 8.56 -0.42 1.90
C MET A 54 9.44 -0.01 0.73
N LEU A 55 9.87 1.25 0.68
CA LEU A 55 10.82 1.72 -0.33
C LEU A 55 12.14 0.94 -0.26
N ARG A 56 12.64 0.66 0.95
CA ARG A 56 13.85 -0.14 1.14
C ARG A 56 13.68 -1.59 0.70
N LYS A 57 12.47 -2.13 0.83
CA LYS A 57 12.16 -3.48 0.37
C LYS A 57 12.01 -3.59 -1.15
N GLY A 58 12.03 -2.47 -1.86
CA GLY A 58 11.94 -2.45 -3.30
C GLY A 58 10.59 -2.04 -3.87
N TYR A 59 9.65 -1.65 -3.05
CA TYR A 59 8.36 -1.12 -3.52
C TYR A 59 8.55 0.35 -3.91
N LYS A 60 9.09 0.57 -5.09
CA LYS A 60 9.53 1.89 -5.55
C LYS A 60 8.42 2.93 -5.66
N LYS A 61 7.19 2.48 -5.77
CA LYS A 61 6.01 3.35 -5.91
C LYS A 61 5.19 3.43 -4.63
N ALA A 62 5.77 3.05 -3.48
CA ALA A 62 5.08 3.12 -2.21
C ALA A 62 4.71 4.56 -1.86
N ILE A 63 3.42 4.83 -1.72
CA ILE A 63 2.90 6.14 -1.39
C ILE A 63 1.91 6.05 -0.24
N ILE A 64 1.75 7.15 0.48
CA ILE A 64 0.81 7.23 1.59
C ILE A 64 -0.55 7.67 1.07
N ILE A 65 -1.59 6.94 1.47
CA ILE A 65 -2.97 7.28 1.18
C ILE A 65 -3.67 7.61 2.49
N ALA A 66 -4.31 8.76 2.56
CA ALA A 66 -5.15 9.14 3.69
C ALA A 66 -6.60 8.81 3.39
N TYR A 67 -7.30 8.27 4.39
CA TYR A 67 -8.74 8.01 4.31
C TYR A 67 -9.46 8.90 5.32
N LYS A 68 -10.38 9.72 4.84
CA LYS A 68 -11.19 10.58 5.69
C LYS A 68 -12.62 10.57 5.15
N ASN A 69 -13.57 10.16 6.01
CA ASN A 69 -15.00 10.11 5.65
C ASN A 69 -15.27 9.28 4.38
N GLY A 70 -14.53 8.19 4.21
CA GLY A 70 -14.66 7.33 3.05
C GLY A 70 -13.97 7.84 1.79
N GLU A 71 -13.34 9.01 1.85
CA GLU A 71 -12.58 9.56 0.74
C GLU A 71 -11.11 9.21 0.84
N GLU A 72 -10.52 8.94 -0.31
CA GLU A 72 -9.12 8.59 -0.45
C GLU A 72 -8.33 9.78 -0.96
N LEU A 73 -7.27 10.17 -0.23
CA LEU A 73 -6.40 11.27 -0.60
C LEU A 73 -4.96 10.78 -0.65
N GLU A 74 -4.31 11.03 -1.76
CA GLU A 74 -2.91 10.71 -1.95
C GLU A 74 -2.02 11.79 -1.34
N PHE A 75 -0.97 11.38 -0.63
CA PHE A 75 0.00 12.30 -0.03
C PHE A 75 1.27 12.44 -0.86
#